data_36aa7a8bb13a4466a8b3b39c237b4837
#
_entry.id   36aa7a8bb13a4466a8b3b39c237b4837
#
_cell.length_a   1.000
_cell.length_b   1.000
_cell.length_c   1.000
_cell.angle_alpha   90.00
_cell.angle_beta   90.00
_cell.angle_gamma   90.00
#
_symmetry.space_group_name_H-M   'P 1'
#
loop_
_entity.id
_entity.type
_entity.pdbx_description
1 polymer ?
#
loop_
_entity_poly.entity_id
_entity_poly.type
_entity_poly.pdbx_seq_one_letter_code
_entity_poly.pdbx_strand_id
1 'polypeptide(L)'
;MEIETKRLDFKKAMEGVRTDVFYRPVERSRALLEINEEDLRRFFRAIGERTVRNFVLDESNSWVYENVRRWADSREFWAQDPMTGEAVPGNIHKGLYICGPTGSGKSVLVSIVRAYLGALHVKMRVNGNEELMGWNPKRADEICVQYAKDGDLEPYFREKILCIQDAGSEQPETLYMGNRVEVIRTILEYRGDRANQLTIITSNDKISEERYGARVSSRLREMCNYYELKGKDRRR
;
A
#
# COMPACT_ATOMS: atom_id res chain seq x y z
N MET A 1 -22.72 46.25 -35.38
CA MET A 1 -21.48 45.52 -35.12
C MET A 1 -21.88 44.10 -34.82
N GLU A 2 -21.87 43.25 -35.83
CA GLU A 2 -22.19 41.81 -35.68
C GLU A 2 -21.03 41.13 -34.99
N ILE A 3 -21.30 40.52 -33.85
CA ILE A 3 -20.33 39.69 -33.13
C ILE A 3 -20.33 38.31 -33.82
N GLU A 4 -19.33 38.07 -34.64
CA GLU A 4 -19.10 36.76 -35.25
C GLU A 4 -18.76 35.71 -34.14
N THR A 5 -19.74 34.91 -33.79
CA THR A 5 -19.54 33.80 -32.83
C THR A 5 -18.73 32.68 -33.49
N LYS A 6 -17.45 32.62 -33.24
CA LYS A 6 -16.59 31.48 -33.64
C LYS A 6 -17.04 30.21 -32.91
N ARG A 7 -17.33 29.15 -33.67
CA ARG A 7 -17.56 27.82 -33.11
C ARG A 7 -16.27 27.33 -32.46
N LEU A 8 -16.36 26.87 -31.22
CA LEU A 8 -15.25 26.23 -30.51
C LEU A 8 -14.92 24.89 -31.21
N ASP A 9 -13.70 24.76 -31.69
CA ASP A 9 -13.16 23.44 -32.08
C ASP A 9 -12.81 22.67 -30.79
N PHE A 10 -13.74 21.81 -30.38
CA PHE A 10 -13.64 21.06 -29.13
C PHE A 10 -12.42 20.14 -29.08
N LYS A 11 -12.06 19.51 -30.21
CA LYS A 11 -10.89 18.64 -30.32
C LYS A 11 -9.59 19.42 -30.08
N LYS A 12 -9.44 20.56 -30.74
CA LYS A 12 -8.29 21.45 -30.61
C LYS A 12 -8.22 22.12 -29.24
N ALA A 13 -9.36 22.44 -28.63
CA ALA A 13 -9.43 22.96 -27.27
C ALA A 13 -9.02 21.92 -26.24
N MET A 14 -9.43 20.65 -26.42
CA MET A 14 -9.05 19.54 -25.54
C MET A 14 -7.57 19.18 -25.63
N GLU A 15 -6.92 19.33 -26.78
CA GLU A 15 -5.46 19.16 -26.93
C GLU A 15 -4.66 20.16 -26.06
N GLY A 16 -5.24 21.31 -25.76
CA GLY A 16 -4.63 22.32 -24.87
C GLY A 16 -4.94 22.14 -23.38
N VAL A 17 -5.84 21.23 -23.04
CA VAL A 17 -6.17 20.96 -21.64
C VAL A 17 -5.05 20.13 -20.99
N ARG A 18 -4.32 20.75 -20.08
CA ARG A 18 -3.34 20.04 -19.27
C ARG A 18 -4.05 19.09 -18.32
N THR A 19 -4.06 17.82 -18.66
CA THR A 19 -4.53 16.71 -17.79
C THR A 19 -3.61 16.47 -16.61
N ASP A 20 -2.41 17.04 -16.61
CA ASP A 20 -1.38 16.89 -15.59
C ASP A 20 -1.66 17.68 -14.29
N VAL A 21 -2.65 18.56 -14.26
CA VAL A 21 -3.01 19.30 -13.04
C VAL A 21 -3.79 18.43 -12.06
N PHE A 22 -4.60 17.47 -12.57
CA PHE A 22 -5.45 16.60 -11.74
C PHE A 22 -5.19 15.12 -11.91
N TYR A 23 -4.60 14.70 -13.02
CA TYR A 23 -4.31 13.33 -13.36
C TYR A 23 -2.99 13.27 -14.13
N ARG A 24 -1.88 13.13 -13.43
CA ARG A 24 -0.73 12.49 -14.06
C ARG A 24 -0.98 10.98 -13.97
N PRO A 25 -1.20 10.28 -15.08
CA PRO A 25 -1.05 8.84 -15.06
C PRO A 25 0.39 8.60 -14.64
N VAL A 26 0.57 8.12 -13.41
CA VAL A 26 1.89 7.74 -12.96
C VAL A 26 2.21 6.48 -13.73
N GLU A 27 3.10 6.61 -14.70
CA GLU A 27 3.69 5.45 -15.35
C GLU A 27 4.53 4.71 -14.30
N ARG A 28 3.89 3.77 -13.63
CA ARG A 28 4.60 2.77 -12.85
C ARG A 28 4.74 1.56 -13.71
N SER A 29 5.95 1.19 -13.96
CA SER A 29 6.24 -0.13 -14.49
C SER A 29 7.16 -0.86 -13.51
N ARG A 30 6.89 -2.13 -13.32
CA ARG A 30 7.80 -3.06 -12.69
C ARG A 30 8.25 -4.02 -13.77
N ALA A 31 9.55 -4.31 -13.82
CA ALA A 31 10.03 -5.36 -14.70
C ALA A 31 9.45 -6.71 -14.25
N LEU A 32 8.88 -7.46 -15.17
CA LEU A 32 8.58 -8.87 -14.94
C LEU A 32 9.91 -9.59 -14.73
N LEU A 33 10.02 -10.33 -13.63
CA LEU A 33 11.20 -11.15 -13.40
C LEU A 33 11.19 -12.33 -14.36
N GLU A 34 12.22 -12.44 -15.21
CA GLU A 34 12.45 -13.58 -16.12
C GLU A 34 12.95 -14.82 -15.36
N ILE A 35 12.30 -15.14 -14.24
CA ILE A 35 12.62 -16.28 -13.38
C ILE A 35 11.41 -17.21 -13.37
N ASN A 36 11.67 -18.50 -13.36
CA ASN A 36 10.64 -19.53 -13.27
C ASN A 36 9.78 -19.30 -12.00
N GLU A 37 8.46 -19.45 -12.12
CA GLU A 37 7.53 -19.21 -11.02
C GLU A 37 7.75 -20.16 -9.83
N GLU A 38 8.10 -21.40 -10.10
CA GLU A 38 8.39 -22.39 -9.04
C GLU A 38 9.64 -22.01 -8.25
N ASP A 39 10.68 -21.49 -8.91
CA ASP A 39 11.90 -21.03 -8.26
C ASP A 39 11.63 -19.77 -7.42
N LEU A 40 10.80 -18.84 -7.92
CA LEU A 40 10.36 -17.67 -7.14
C LEU A 40 9.58 -18.10 -5.89
N ARG A 41 8.69 -19.08 -6.02
CA ARG A 41 7.92 -19.63 -4.89
C ARG A 41 8.83 -20.30 -3.85
N ARG A 42 9.76 -21.12 -4.28
CA ARG A 42 10.77 -21.77 -3.41
C ARG A 42 11.63 -20.73 -2.70
N PHE A 43 12.07 -19.72 -3.43
CA PHE A 43 12.90 -18.65 -2.88
C PHE A 43 12.14 -17.82 -1.85
N PHE A 44 10.90 -17.44 -2.13
CA PHE A 44 10.05 -16.73 -1.18
C PHE A 44 9.84 -17.51 0.12
N ARG A 45 9.58 -18.82 -0.01
CA ARG A 45 9.45 -19.72 1.13
C ARG A 45 10.75 -19.81 1.94
N ALA A 46 11.88 -19.97 1.28
CA ALA A 46 13.20 -20.04 1.93
C ALA A 46 13.52 -18.75 2.72
N ILE A 47 13.12 -17.57 2.19
CA ILE A 47 13.25 -16.31 2.93
C ILE A 47 12.35 -16.33 4.18
N GLY A 48 11.11 -16.81 4.07
CA GLY A 48 10.22 -16.96 5.21
C GLY A 48 10.83 -17.85 6.32
N GLU A 49 11.33 -19.02 5.94
CA GLU A 49 11.98 -19.97 6.85
C GLU A 49 13.25 -19.41 7.50
N ARG A 50 14.01 -18.57 6.78
CA ARG A 50 15.20 -17.90 7.29
C ARG A 50 14.90 -16.71 8.20
N THR A 51 13.81 -16.00 7.91
CA THR A 51 13.47 -14.73 8.58
C THR A 51 12.65 -14.95 9.84
N VAL A 52 11.87 -16.02 9.88
CA VAL A 52 10.89 -16.27 10.93
C VAL A 52 11.08 -17.65 11.53
N ARG A 53 11.33 -17.70 12.83
CA ARG A 53 11.38 -18.97 13.56
C ARG A 53 10.01 -19.66 13.48
N ASN A 54 9.99 -20.93 13.08
CA ASN A 54 8.76 -21.72 12.89
C ASN A 54 7.81 -21.13 11.82
N PHE A 55 8.38 -20.69 10.70
CA PHE A 55 7.56 -20.24 9.56
C PHE A 55 6.72 -21.38 9.01
N VAL A 56 5.41 -21.17 8.93
CA VAL A 56 4.45 -22.16 8.41
C VAL A 56 3.54 -21.51 7.37
N LEU A 57 3.49 -22.12 6.19
CA LEU A 57 2.45 -21.87 5.20
C LEU A 57 1.42 -22.98 5.28
N ASP A 58 0.18 -22.64 5.60
CA ASP A 58 -0.95 -23.56 5.70
C ASP A 58 -2.19 -22.99 4.97
N GLU A 59 -3.28 -23.70 5.00
CA GLU A 59 -4.52 -23.33 4.31
C GLU A 59 -5.06 -21.95 4.73
N SER A 60 -4.78 -21.50 5.95
CA SER A 60 -5.29 -20.22 6.48
C SER A 60 -4.55 -18.98 5.96
N ASN A 61 -3.31 -19.14 5.45
CA ASN A 61 -2.47 -18.04 5.02
C ASN A 61 -1.89 -18.18 3.61
N SER A 62 -1.80 -19.41 3.07
CA SER A 62 -1.11 -19.68 1.81
C SER A 62 -1.65 -18.87 0.63
N TRP A 63 -2.96 -18.71 0.55
CA TRP A 63 -3.57 -17.93 -0.52
C TRP A 63 -3.13 -16.45 -0.48
N VAL A 64 -3.15 -15.83 0.70
CA VAL A 64 -2.73 -14.43 0.86
C VAL A 64 -1.23 -14.28 0.55
N TYR A 65 -0.39 -15.17 1.11
CA TYR A 65 1.05 -15.13 0.89
C TYR A 65 1.41 -15.30 -0.59
N GLU A 66 0.76 -16.22 -1.29
CA GLU A 66 0.98 -16.45 -2.72
C GLU A 66 0.58 -15.23 -3.56
N ASN A 67 -0.58 -14.62 -3.31
CA ASN A 67 -1.04 -13.47 -4.08
C ASN A 67 -0.21 -12.21 -3.80
N VAL A 68 0.22 -12.00 -2.56
CA VAL A 68 1.14 -10.90 -2.22
C VAL A 68 2.53 -11.12 -2.81
N ARG A 69 3.04 -12.37 -2.88
CA ARG A 69 4.26 -12.70 -3.62
C ARG A 69 4.11 -12.36 -5.11
N ARG A 70 3.01 -12.79 -5.74
CA ARG A 70 2.73 -12.49 -7.16
C ARG A 70 2.61 -10.98 -7.42
N TRP A 71 2.03 -10.23 -6.49
CA TRP A 71 2.06 -8.77 -6.52
C TRP A 71 3.51 -8.25 -6.52
N ALA A 72 4.39 -8.81 -5.70
CA ALA A 72 5.80 -8.45 -5.67
C ALA A 72 6.53 -8.79 -6.98
N ASP A 73 6.18 -9.91 -7.61
CA ASP A 73 6.77 -10.39 -8.88
C ASP A 73 6.21 -9.69 -10.12
N SER A 74 5.24 -8.80 -9.97
CA SER A 74 4.52 -8.16 -11.10
C SER A 74 3.76 -9.16 -12.00
N ARG A 75 3.34 -10.29 -11.45
CA ARG A 75 2.53 -11.30 -12.12
C ARG A 75 1.05 -11.08 -11.86
N GLU A 76 0.20 -11.75 -12.60
CA GLU A 76 -1.24 -11.78 -12.30
C GLU A 76 -1.49 -12.35 -10.91
N PHE A 77 -2.34 -11.67 -10.13
CA PHE A 77 -2.70 -12.06 -8.77
C PHE A 77 -4.13 -11.62 -8.45
N TRP A 78 -4.65 -12.14 -7.36
CA TRP A 78 -5.96 -11.83 -6.84
C TRP A 78 -5.85 -11.11 -5.50
N ALA A 79 -6.72 -10.16 -5.29
CA ALA A 79 -6.97 -9.51 -4.00
C ALA A 79 -8.36 -9.92 -3.49
N GLN A 80 -8.78 -9.40 -2.36
CA GLN A 80 -10.12 -9.57 -1.84
C GLN A 80 -10.89 -8.26 -1.94
N ASP A 81 -12.17 -8.36 -2.25
CA ASP A 81 -13.08 -7.24 -2.06
C ASP A 81 -13.27 -7.02 -0.55
N PRO A 82 -13.03 -5.81 -0.03
CA PRO A 82 -13.11 -5.56 1.41
C PRO A 82 -14.53 -5.62 1.99
N MET A 83 -15.57 -5.58 1.14
CA MET A 83 -16.97 -5.63 1.57
C MET A 83 -17.52 -7.05 1.54
N THR A 84 -17.23 -7.80 0.48
CA THR A 84 -17.76 -9.16 0.28
C THR A 84 -16.79 -10.26 0.69
N GLY A 85 -15.48 -9.96 0.71
CA GLY A 85 -14.41 -10.94 0.93
C GLY A 85 -14.13 -11.83 -0.28
N GLU A 86 -14.82 -11.62 -1.41
CA GLU A 86 -14.63 -12.37 -2.64
C GLU A 86 -13.30 -12.03 -3.31
N ALA A 87 -12.76 -12.99 -4.06
CA ALA A 87 -11.55 -12.77 -4.83
C ALA A 87 -11.83 -11.87 -6.04
N VAL A 88 -11.05 -10.81 -6.19
CA VAL A 88 -11.11 -9.86 -7.31
C VAL A 88 -9.72 -9.72 -7.96
N PRO A 89 -9.63 -9.38 -9.25
CA PRO A 89 -8.35 -9.14 -9.89
C PRO A 89 -7.52 -8.10 -9.13
N GLY A 90 -6.28 -8.41 -8.81
CA GLY A 90 -5.36 -7.50 -8.17
C GLY A 90 -4.81 -6.43 -9.11
N ASN A 91 -4.33 -5.33 -8.56
CA ASN A 91 -3.75 -4.23 -9.31
C ASN A 91 -2.32 -3.94 -8.81
N ILE A 92 -1.32 -4.13 -9.67
CA ILE A 92 0.11 -3.92 -9.33
C ILE A 92 0.44 -2.46 -8.98
N HIS A 93 -0.40 -1.53 -9.39
CA HIS A 93 -0.23 -0.10 -9.10
C HIS A 93 -0.80 0.32 -7.75
N LYS A 94 -1.52 -0.57 -7.08
CA LYS A 94 -2.02 -0.38 -5.71
C LYS A 94 -1.04 -0.93 -4.70
N GLY A 95 -1.00 -0.30 -3.52
CA GLY A 95 -0.33 -0.82 -2.34
C GLY A 95 -1.04 -2.04 -1.75
N LEU A 96 -0.79 -2.31 -0.48
CA LEU A 96 -1.36 -3.46 0.24
C LEU A 96 -2.04 -2.99 1.53
N TYR A 97 -3.24 -3.48 1.78
CA TYR A 97 -3.89 -3.43 3.09
C TYR A 97 -4.09 -4.85 3.60
N ILE A 98 -3.34 -5.23 4.63
CA ILE A 98 -3.34 -6.58 5.17
C ILE A 98 -3.91 -6.52 6.58
N CYS A 99 -5.10 -7.06 6.77
CA CYS A 99 -5.73 -7.11 8.09
C CYS A 99 -5.86 -8.54 8.62
N GLY A 100 -6.24 -8.62 9.89
CA GLY A 100 -6.49 -9.88 10.57
C GLY A 100 -6.11 -9.84 12.05
N PRO A 101 -6.45 -10.86 12.84
CA PRO A 101 -6.22 -10.87 14.27
C PRO A 101 -4.74 -10.76 14.63
N THR A 102 -4.46 -10.40 15.88
CA THR A 102 -3.12 -10.39 16.44
C THR A 102 -2.47 -11.76 16.29
N GLY A 103 -1.19 -11.78 15.88
CA GLY A 103 -0.45 -13.04 15.68
C GLY A 103 -0.76 -13.79 14.39
N SER A 104 -1.63 -13.28 13.50
CA SER A 104 -1.96 -13.93 12.21
C SER A 104 -0.83 -13.89 11.17
N GLY A 105 0.26 -13.15 11.41
CA GLY A 105 1.43 -13.11 10.51
C GLY A 105 1.47 -11.90 9.57
N LYS A 106 0.65 -10.87 9.74
CA LYS A 106 0.63 -9.64 8.90
C LYS A 106 2.01 -8.98 8.74
N SER A 107 2.61 -8.61 9.86
CA SER A 107 3.93 -7.94 9.87
C SER A 107 5.05 -8.87 9.38
N VAL A 108 4.90 -10.18 9.61
CA VAL A 108 5.79 -11.21 9.09
C VAL A 108 5.74 -11.23 7.56
N LEU A 109 4.54 -11.28 6.96
CA LEU A 109 4.38 -11.26 5.50
C LEU A 109 5.03 -10.02 4.89
N VAL A 110 4.77 -8.84 5.44
CA VAL A 110 5.36 -7.58 4.95
C VAL A 110 6.89 -7.58 5.04
N SER A 111 7.45 -8.18 6.10
CA SER A 111 8.90 -8.32 6.28
C SER A 111 9.52 -9.30 5.29
N ILE A 112 8.86 -10.44 5.03
CA ILE A 112 9.29 -11.43 4.05
C ILE A 112 9.29 -10.81 2.64
N VAL A 113 8.20 -10.12 2.26
CA VAL A 113 8.10 -9.45 0.95
C VAL A 113 9.20 -8.41 0.78
N ARG A 114 9.47 -7.61 1.81
CA ARG A 114 10.57 -6.63 1.77
C ARG A 114 11.93 -7.32 1.54
N ALA A 115 12.23 -8.37 2.29
CA ALA A 115 13.46 -9.13 2.14
C ALA A 115 13.58 -9.79 0.76
N TYR A 116 12.49 -10.34 0.27
CA TYR A 116 12.37 -10.95 -1.05
C TYR A 116 12.65 -9.96 -2.18
N LEU A 117 11.99 -8.79 -2.18
CA LEU A 117 12.21 -7.73 -3.17
C LEU A 117 13.64 -7.21 -3.14
N GLY A 118 14.21 -7.04 -1.95
CA GLY A 118 15.60 -6.62 -1.77
C GLY A 118 16.60 -7.64 -2.31
N ALA A 119 16.39 -8.93 -2.06
CA ALA A 119 17.27 -10.01 -2.52
C ALA A 119 17.23 -10.18 -4.06
N LEU A 120 16.08 -9.95 -4.68
CA LEU A 120 15.90 -9.99 -6.14
C LEU A 120 16.24 -8.66 -6.82
N HIS A 121 16.61 -7.63 -6.07
CA HIS A 121 16.89 -6.28 -6.58
C HIS A 121 15.76 -5.75 -7.47
N VAL A 122 14.51 -6.02 -7.08
CA VAL A 122 13.34 -5.60 -7.85
C VAL A 122 13.31 -4.08 -7.92
N LYS A 123 13.19 -3.55 -9.14
CA LYS A 123 13.11 -2.12 -9.39
C LYS A 123 11.70 -1.71 -9.75
N MET A 124 11.33 -0.53 -9.34
CA MET A 124 10.12 0.17 -9.75
C MET A 124 10.52 1.44 -10.49
N ARG A 125 9.92 1.65 -11.67
CA ARG A 125 10.07 2.90 -12.40
C ARG A 125 8.90 3.82 -12.08
N VAL A 126 9.21 5.03 -11.65
CA VAL A 126 8.22 6.07 -11.35
C VAL A 126 8.63 7.34 -12.08
N ASN A 127 7.79 7.82 -12.99
CA ASN A 127 8.08 9.03 -13.79
C ASN A 127 9.47 8.97 -14.47
N GLY A 128 9.82 7.83 -15.06
CA GLY A 128 11.09 7.62 -15.74
C GLY A 128 12.30 7.29 -14.86
N ASN A 129 12.21 7.45 -13.54
CA ASN A 129 13.28 7.11 -12.61
C ASN A 129 13.16 5.68 -12.10
N GLU A 130 14.23 4.90 -12.18
CA GLU A 130 14.30 3.55 -11.60
C GLU A 130 14.84 3.60 -10.18
N GLU A 131 14.14 2.93 -9.28
CA GLU A 131 14.55 2.80 -7.88
C GLU A 131 14.31 1.37 -7.39
N LEU A 132 15.13 0.93 -6.45
CA LEU A 132 14.91 -0.34 -5.78
C LEU A 132 13.58 -0.29 -5.01
N MET A 133 12.79 -1.34 -5.17
CA MET A 133 11.52 -1.48 -4.44
C MET A 133 11.80 -1.97 -3.03
N GLY A 134 11.55 -1.11 -2.07
CA GLY A 134 11.75 -1.42 -0.65
C GLY A 134 11.15 -0.34 0.24
N TRP A 135 11.02 -0.62 1.51
CA TRP A 135 10.48 0.29 2.51
C TRP A 135 11.07 0.02 3.90
N ASN A 136 11.00 1.00 4.77
CA ASN A 136 11.23 0.84 6.19
C ASN A 136 9.87 0.80 6.90
N PRO A 137 9.50 -0.32 7.56
CA PRO A 137 8.25 -0.39 8.29
C PRO A 137 8.30 0.59 9.48
N LYS A 138 7.21 1.30 9.68
CA LYS A 138 7.02 2.23 10.80
C LYS A 138 5.72 1.87 11.48
N ARG A 139 5.72 1.77 12.79
CA ARG A 139 4.50 1.54 13.55
C ARG A 139 3.65 2.81 13.59
N ALA A 140 2.34 2.65 13.59
CA ALA A 140 1.43 3.80 13.64
C ALA A 140 1.62 4.64 14.91
N ASP A 141 1.82 3.99 16.06
CA ASP A 141 2.10 4.66 17.33
C ASP A 141 3.48 5.39 17.34
N GLU A 142 4.51 4.81 16.71
CA GLU A 142 5.82 5.46 16.56
C GLU A 142 5.74 6.72 15.71
N ILE A 143 4.94 6.70 14.62
CA ILE A 143 4.68 7.88 13.79
C ILE A 143 4.02 8.99 14.63
N CYS A 144 3.02 8.64 15.44
CA CYS A 144 2.36 9.59 16.34
C CYS A 144 3.31 10.16 17.39
N VAL A 145 4.16 9.32 17.99
CA VAL A 145 5.19 9.77 18.95
C VAL A 145 6.21 10.71 18.29
N GLN A 146 6.61 10.43 17.04
CA GLN A 146 7.53 11.31 16.33
C GLN A 146 6.86 12.65 16.03
N TYR A 147 5.62 12.65 15.54
CA TYR A 147 4.85 13.88 15.32
C TYR A 147 4.69 14.71 16.60
N ALA A 148 4.47 14.07 17.75
CA ALA A 148 4.37 14.78 19.04
C ALA A 148 5.67 15.53 19.43
N LYS A 149 6.81 15.15 18.86
CA LYS A 149 8.11 15.78 19.12
C LYS A 149 8.42 16.95 18.20
N ASP A 150 8.16 16.78 16.88
CA ASP A 150 8.60 17.73 15.85
C ASP A 150 7.47 18.38 15.04
N GLY A 151 6.26 17.82 15.08
CA GLY A 151 5.11 18.33 14.34
C GLY A 151 5.21 18.13 12.82
N ASP A 152 6.16 17.32 12.33
CA ASP A 152 6.43 17.16 10.91
C ASP A 152 5.84 15.87 10.35
N LEU A 153 4.99 16.00 9.32
CA LEU A 153 4.42 14.89 8.54
C LEU A 153 4.99 14.78 7.12
N GLU A 154 5.80 15.75 6.70
CA GLU A 154 6.36 15.80 5.34
C GLU A 154 7.14 14.53 4.95
N PRO A 155 7.96 13.91 5.84
CA PRO A 155 8.64 12.66 5.52
C PRO A 155 7.69 11.55 5.08
N TYR A 156 6.53 11.42 5.75
CA TYR A 156 5.52 10.41 5.43
C TYR A 156 4.72 10.75 4.18
N PHE A 157 4.54 12.03 3.90
CA PHE A 157 3.89 12.51 2.68
C PHE A 157 4.73 12.27 1.43
N ARG A 158 6.06 12.34 1.53
CA ARG A 158 6.99 12.23 0.39
C ARG A 158 7.50 10.81 0.15
N GLU A 159 7.40 9.93 1.13
CA GLU A 159 7.93 8.57 1.00
C GLU A 159 7.23 7.82 -0.15
N LYS A 160 8.00 7.31 -1.12
CA LYS A 160 7.45 6.64 -2.32
C LYS A 160 6.71 5.35 -1.98
N ILE A 161 7.25 4.58 -1.05
CA ILE A 161 6.63 3.39 -0.50
C ILE A 161 6.60 3.52 1.02
N LEU A 162 5.49 3.94 1.57
CA LEU A 162 5.28 4.03 3.02
C LEU A 162 4.67 2.73 3.54
N CYS A 163 5.31 2.14 4.54
CA CYS A 163 4.78 0.98 5.24
C CYS A 163 4.39 1.36 6.68
N ILE A 164 3.08 1.35 6.96
CA ILE A 164 2.52 1.61 8.27
C ILE A 164 2.09 0.28 8.90
N GLN A 165 2.69 -0.08 10.02
CA GLN A 165 2.32 -1.27 10.77
C GLN A 165 1.38 -0.95 11.92
N ASP A 166 0.45 -1.88 12.16
CA ASP A 166 -0.53 -1.84 13.25
C ASP A 166 -1.39 -0.56 13.24
N ALA A 167 -1.76 -0.09 12.02
CA ALA A 167 -2.67 1.03 11.86
C ALA A 167 -4.02 0.74 12.56
N GLY A 168 -4.52 1.71 13.30
CA GLY A 168 -5.70 1.58 14.17
C GLY A 168 -5.36 1.30 15.63
N SER A 169 -4.11 0.94 15.96
CA SER A 169 -3.67 0.73 17.34
C SER A 169 -3.20 2.00 18.04
N GLU A 170 -2.88 3.05 17.29
CA GLU A 170 -2.46 4.35 17.82
C GLU A 170 -3.62 5.12 18.47
N GLN A 171 -3.29 6.09 19.34
CA GLN A 171 -4.29 7.01 19.85
C GLN A 171 -4.93 7.80 18.72
N PRO A 172 -6.26 8.08 18.79
CA PRO A 172 -6.96 8.80 17.72
C PRO A 172 -6.34 10.15 17.40
N GLU A 173 -5.94 10.89 18.42
CA GLU A 173 -5.37 12.22 18.28
C GLU A 173 -4.00 12.32 18.95
N THR A 174 -3.11 13.08 18.35
CA THR A 174 -1.80 13.41 18.87
C THR A 174 -1.72 14.91 19.11
N LEU A 175 -1.23 15.31 20.28
CA LEU A 175 -1.08 16.72 20.66
C LEU A 175 0.30 17.23 20.24
N TYR A 176 0.31 18.36 19.50
CA TYR A 176 1.52 19.12 19.22
C TYR A 176 1.26 20.63 19.35
N MET A 177 2.00 21.33 20.19
CA MET A 177 1.87 22.78 20.44
C MET A 177 0.41 23.25 20.64
N GLY A 178 -0.38 22.47 21.39
CA GLY A 178 -1.79 22.79 21.67
C GLY A 178 -2.78 22.36 20.61
N ASN A 179 -2.34 21.92 19.44
CA ASN A 179 -3.20 21.41 18.38
C ASN A 179 -3.33 19.88 18.47
N ARG A 180 -4.54 19.38 18.28
CA ARG A 180 -4.84 17.95 18.20
C ARG A 180 -4.94 17.53 16.73
N VAL A 181 -4.18 16.51 16.36
CA VAL A 181 -4.14 16.01 14.97
C VAL A 181 -4.34 14.51 14.94
N GLU A 182 -5.21 14.04 14.08
CA GLU A 182 -5.36 12.63 13.73
C GLU A 182 -4.26 12.24 12.72
N VAL A 183 -3.08 11.96 13.23
CA VAL A 183 -1.82 11.83 12.46
C VAL A 183 -1.93 10.82 11.33
N ILE A 184 -2.31 9.58 11.65
CA ILE A 184 -2.41 8.51 10.64
C ILE A 184 -3.50 8.81 9.62
N ARG A 185 -4.65 9.31 10.06
CA ARG A 185 -5.72 9.75 9.16
C ARG A 185 -5.23 10.82 8.19
N THR A 186 -4.53 11.85 8.68
CA THR A 186 -3.99 12.92 7.85
C THR A 186 -3.02 12.40 6.80
N ILE A 187 -2.13 11.46 7.19
CA ILE A 187 -1.21 10.81 6.25
C ILE A 187 -1.96 10.03 5.18
N LEU A 188 -2.96 9.24 5.56
CA LEU A 188 -3.74 8.41 4.64
C LEU A 188 -4.59 9.26 3.67
N GLU A 189 -5.19 10.35 4.15
CA GLU A 189 -5.91 11.30 3.29
C GLU A 189 -4.98 11.92 2.25
N TYR A 190 -3.83 12.43 2.69
CA TYR A 190 -2.85 13.04 1.79
C TYR A 190 -2.34 12.08 0.72
N ARG A 191 -2.02 10.85 1.11
CA ARG A 191 -1.51 9.83 0.19
C ARG A 191 -2.57 9.28 -0.74
N GLY A 192 -3.83 9.21 -0.27
CA GLY A 192 -4.96 8.77 -1.08
C GLY A 192 -5.26 9.69 -2.27
N ASP A 193 -4.89 10.95 -2.19
CA ASP A 193 -5.04 11.92 -3.29
C ASP A 193 -3.88 11.87 -4.31
N ARG A 194 -2.88 10.97 -4.10
CA ARG A 194 -1.67 10.89 -4.91
C ARG A 194 -1.43 9.48 -5.47
N ALA A 195 -1.61 9.35 -6.77
CA ALA A 195 -1.43 8.06 -7.46
C ALA A 195 0.03 7.60 -7.58
N ASN A 196 1.03 8.44 -7.26
CA ASN A 196 2.46 8.15 -7.46
C ASN A 196 3.15 7.49 -6.27
N GLN A 197 2.39 7.12 -5.25
CA GLN A 197 2.93 6.57 -4.00
C GLN A 197 2.26 5.23 -3.67
N LEU A 198 3.05 4.27 -3.20
CA LEU A 198 2.53 3.02 -2.67
C LEU A 198 2.40 3.12 -1.16
N THR A 199 1.28 2.63 -0.64
CA THR A 199 1.08 2.55 0.81
C THR A 199 0.82 1.11 1.18
N ILE A 200 1.62 0.58 2.11
CA ILE A 200 1.48 -0.77 2.66
C ILE A 200 1.03 -0.61 4.10
N ILE A 201 -0.07 -1.25 4.46
CA ILE A 201 -0.69 -1.11 5.77
C ILE A 201 -0.92 -2.50 6.35
N THR A 202 -0.55 -2.68 7.61
CA THR A 202 -1.07 -3.79 8.42
C THR A 202 -1.98 -3.25 9.50
N SER A 203 -3.11 -3.94 9.77
CA SER A 203 -4.09 -3.55 10.77
C SER A 203 -4.72 -4.78 11.41
N ASN A 204 -5.22 -4.64 12.63
CA ASN A 204 -6.11 -5.67 13.21
C ASN A 204 -7.54 -5.51 12.68
N ASP A 205 -7.89 -4.34 12.19
CA ASP A 205 -9.22 -3.98 11.76
C ASP A 205 -9.36 -4.06 10.23
N LYS A 206 -10.56 -4.41 9.78
CA LYS A 206 -10.95 -4.29 8.38
C LYS A 206 -11.06 -2.82 7.98
N ILE A 207 -11.04 -2.54 6.67
CA ILE A 207 -11.34 -1.19 6.20
C ILE A 207 -12.80 -0.87 6.57
N SER A 208 -12.97 0.05 7.51
CA SER A 208 -14.28 0.54 8.00
C SER A 208 -14.25 2.06 8.15
N GLU A 209 -15.42 2.64 8.33
CA GLU A 209 -15.56 4.09 8.55
C GLU A 209 -15.34 4.50 10.01
N GLU A 210 -15.36 3.53 10.92
CA GLU A 210 -15.31 3.79 12.35
C GLU A 210 -14.03 4.45 12.81
N ARG A 211 -12.88 4.00 12.28
CA ARG A 211 -11.58 4.46 12.75
C ARG A 211 -11.11 5.76 12.07
N TYR A 212 -11.21 5.83 10.76
CA TYR A 212 -10.65 6.95 9.98
C TYR A 212 -11.70 7.73 9.18
N GLY A 213 -12.97 7.37 9.30
CA GLY A 213 -14.09 7.99 8.59
C GLY A 213 -14.25 7.52 7.14
N ALA A 214 -15.36 7.91 6.53
CA ALA A 214 -15.78 7.46 5.20
C ALA A 214 -14.77 7.82 4.11
N ARG A 215 -14.20 9.02 4.17
CA ARG A 215 -13.25 9.52 3.17
C ARG A 215 -11.99 8.65 3.09
N VAL A 216 -11.35 8.37 4.23
CA VAL A 216 -10.15 7.52 4.27
C VAL A 216 -10.48 6.09 3.87
N SER A 217 -11.60 5.56 4.34
CA SER A 217 -12.04 4.21 3.98
C SER A 217 -12.24 4.05 2.47
N SER A 218 -12.82 5.05 1.80
CA SER A 218 -12.93 5.09 0.33
C SER A 218 -11.55 5.10 -0.32
N ARG A 219 -10.63 5.96 0.16
CA ARG A 219 -9.26 6.06 -0.35
C ARG A 219 -8.46 4.77 -0.18
N LEU A 220 -8.60 4.09 0.95
CA LEU A 220 -7.93 2.81 1.20
C LEU A 220 -8.36 1.73 0.19
N ARG A 221 -9.65 1.67 -0.15
CA ARG A 221 -10.16 0.75 -1.19
C ARG A 221 -9.62 1.08 -2.58
N GLU A 222 -9.41 2.37 -2.86
CA GLU A 222 -8.86 2.84 -4.13
C GLU A 222 -7.35 2.59 -4.23
N MET A 223 -6.59 2.86 -3.17
CA MET A 223 -5.13 2.86 -3.19
C MET A 223 -4.48 1.53 -2.79
N CYS A 224 -5.22 0.56 -2.24
CA CYS A 224 -4.68 -0.70 -1.75
C CYS A 224 -5.39 -1.93 -2.34
N ASN A 225 -4.62 -3.00 -2.55
CA ASN A 225 -5.14 -4.35 -2.66
C ASN A 225 -5.40 -4.86 -1.24
N TYR A 226 -6.61 -5.36 -0.98
CA TYR A 226 -7.02 -5.77 0.36
C TYR A 226 -6.83 -7.26 0.56
N TYR A 227 -6.35 -7.63 1.76
CA TYR A 227 -6.17 -9.01 2.19
C TYR A 227 -6.56 -9.19 3.66
N GLU A 228 -7.33 -10.21 3.94
CA GLU A 228 -7.65 -10.64 5.30
C GLU A 228 -6.92 -11.95 5.61
N LEU A 229 -5.95 -11.90 6.53
CA LEU A 229 -5.30 -13.08 7.08
C LEU A 229 -6.19 -13.68 8.18
N LYS A 230 -6.70 -14.87 7.88
CA LYS A 230 -7.48 -15.67 8.84
C LYS A 230 -6.50 -16.62 9.54
N GLY A 231 -6.51 -16.69 10.85
CA GLY A 231 -5.65 -17.63 11.55
C GLY A 231 -5.58 -17.36 13.05
N LYS A 232 -5.08 -18.38 13.76
CA LYS A 232 -4.79 -18.29 15.21
C LYS A 232 -3.48 -17.56 15.44
N ASP A 233 -3.26 -17.09 16.67
CA ASP A 233 -1.98 -16.53 17.08
C ASP A 233 -0.87 -17.57 16.91
N ARG A 234 0.13 -17.24 16.07
CA ARG A 234 1.28 -18.12 15.71
C ARG A 234 2.53 -17.83 16.55
N ARG A 235 2.43 -16.98 17.56
CA ARG A 235 3.55 -16.58 18.43
C ARG A 235 3.85 -17.62 19.53
N ARG A 236 3.05 -18.70 19.62
CA ARG A 236 3.17 -19.75 20.65
C ARG A 236 3.91 -20.98 20.13
#